data_4bb517b65cf83d1d3eeca3c3a6178aac
#
_entry.id   4bb517b65cf83d1d3eeca3c3a6178aac
#
_cell.length_a   1.000
_cell.length_b   1.000
_cell.length_c   1.000
_cell.angle_alpha   90.00
_cell.angle_beta   90.00
_cell.angle_gamma   90.00
#
_symmetry.space_group_name_H-M   'P 1'
#
loop_
_entity.id
_entity.type
_entity.pdbx_description
1 polymer ?
#
loop_
_entity_poly.entity_id
_entity_poly.type
_entity_poly.pdbx_seq_one_letter_code
_entity_poly.pdbx_strand_id
1 'polypeptide(L)'
;KKKITSKTKAIIPVHIAGYSENLSEIYKFAKKKNLRVIEDAAHAFGSKYKKKLIGSFGDIACFSFDGIKNITSGEGGCLVSRDKKIIKNAKDIRLLGVKNDTEKRYSGHRSWITDVEQQGWRYHMSDINAAIGIAQFKRFKNLSKKRRLLCKVYDERFKYSKIISYFDIDYNITCPHI
;
A
#
# COMPACT_ATOMS: atom_id res chain seq x y z
N LYS A 1 3.51 -23.05 2.34
CA LYS A 1 2.46 -24.09 2.49
C LYS A 1 2.59 -24.87 3.81
N LYS A 2 3.81 -25.27 4.21
CA LYS A 2 4.09 -26.04 5.45
C LYS A 2 3.73 -25.29 6.76
N LYS A 3 3.59 -23.97 6.75
CA LYS A 3 3.32 -23.14 7.94
C LYS A 3 1.84 -22.83 8.17
N ILE A 4 0.94 -23.26 7.28
CA ILE A 4 -0.50 -23.01 7.41
C ILE A 4 -1.11 -23.98 8.41
N THR A 5 -1.86 -23.45 9.37
CA THR A 5 -2.60 -24.20 10.40
C THR A 5 -4.06 -23.75 10.43
N SER A 6 -4.89 -24.40 11.26
CA SER A 6 -6.29 -23.97 11.50
C SER A 6 -6.41 -22.57 12.11
N LYS A 7 -5.35 -22.06 12.73
CA LYS A 7 -5.29 -20.71 13.29
C LYS A 7 -4.94 -19.62 12.27
N THR A 8 -4.42 -20.01 11.08
CA THR A 8 -4.05 -19.06 10.04
C THR A 8 -5.29 -18.39 9.46
N LYS A 9 -5.33 -17.07 9.40
CA LYS A 9 -6.46 -16.27 8.90
C LYS A 9 -6.10 -15.47 7.65
N ALA A 10 -4.85 -15.10 7.48
CA ALA A 10 -4.40 -14.30 6.34
C ALA A 10 -2.99 -14.66 5.90
N ILE A 11 -2.66 -14.26 4.67
CA ILE A 11 -1.31 -14.25 4.10
C ILE A 11 -0.95 -12.81 3.82
N ILE A 12 0.26 -12.40 4.23
CA ILE A 12 0.77 -11.04 4.01
C ILE A 12 1.98 -11.11 3.07
N PRO A 13 1.78 -11.00 1.74
CA PRO A 13 2.89 -10.82 0.81
C PRO A 13 3.45 -9.42 0.92
N VAL A 14 4.77 -9.28 0.93
CA VAL A 14 5.48 -8.00 0.96
C VAL A 14 6.07 -7.71 -0.41
N HIS A 15 5.74 -6.56 -0.99
CA HIS A 15 6.26 -6.09 -2.26
C HIS A 15 7.59 -5.34 -2.06
N ILE A 16 8.63 -6.08 -1.70
CA ILE A 16 9.92 -5.47 -1.38
C ILE A 16 10.48 -4.67 -2.58
N ALA A 17 10.99 -3.47 -2.33
CA ALA A 17 11.52 -2.56 -3.35
C ALA A 17 10.56 -2.29 -4.55
N GLY A 18 9.26 -2.49 -4.35
CA GLY A 18 8.25 -2.33 -5.41
C GLY A 18 8.08 -3.56 -6.31
N TYR A 19 8.78 -4.65 -6.03
CA TYR A 19 8.75 -5.88 -6.82
C TYR A 19 7.59 -6.78 -6.40
N SER A 20 6.88 -7.33 -7.37
CA SER A 20 5.68 -8.13 -7.15
C SER A 20 5.72 -9.39 -8.02
N GLU A 21 5.97 -10.53 -7.40
CA GLU A 21 5.91 -11.82 -8.09
C GLU A 21 4.89 -12.77 -7.45
N ASN A 22 4.48 -13.75 -8.26
CA ASN A 22 3.68 -14.88 -7.80
C ASN A 22 2.34 -14.54 -7.13
N LEU A 23 1.85 -13.30 -7.24
CA LEU A 23 0.57 -12.90 -6.64
C LEU A 23 -0.59 -13.80 -7.08
N SER A 24 -0.63 -14.22 -8.35
CA SER A 24 -1.68 -15.11 -8.84
C SER A 24 -1.71 -16.44 -8.09
N GLU A 25 -0.54 -17.01 -7.78
CA GLU A 25 -0.44 -18.25 -7.02
C GLU A 25 -0.82 -18.05 -5.56
N ILE A 26 -0.41 -16.92 -4.97
CA ILE A 26 -0.77 -16.57 -3.60
C ILE A 26 -2.28 -16.44 -3.48
N TYR A 27 -2.93 -15.71 -4.39
CA TYR A 27 -4.39 -15.56 -4.40
C TYR A 27 -5.13 -16.88 -4.64
N LYS A 28 -4.65 -17.70 -5.60
CA LYS A 28 -5.21 -19.04 -5.83
C LYS A 28 -5.10 -19.93 -4.59
N PHE A 29 -3.95 -19.89 -3.92
CA PHE A 29 -3.73 -20.65 -2.71
C PHE A 29 -4.59 -20.15 -1.54
N ALA A 30 -4.64 -18.83 -1.32
CA ALA A 30 -5.44 -18.21 -0.28
C ALA A 30 -6.94 -18.56 -0.45
N LYS A 31 -7.46 -18.46 -1.68
CA LYS A 31 -8.84 -18.85 -2.00
C LYS A 31 -9.11 -20.32 -1.66
N LYS A 32 -8.19 -21.24 -2.05
CA LYS A 32 -8.32 -22.67 -1.73
C LYS A 32 -8.36 -22.95 -0.22
N LYS A 33 -7.70 -22.12 0.59
CA LYS A 33 -7.59 -22.26 2.04
C LYS A 33 -8.53 -21.35 2.83
N ASN A 34 -9.40 -20.60 2.16
CA ASN A 34 -10.29 -19.60 2.76
C ASN A 34 -9.53 -18.58 3.62
N LEU A 35 -8.40 -18.09 3.11
CA LEU A 35 -7.55 -17.10 3.78
C LEU A 35 -7.70 -15.73 3.10
N ARG A 36 -7.59 -14.66 3.89
CA ARG A 36 -7.46 -13.29 3.37
C ARG A 36 -6.05 -13.07 2.83
N VAL A 37 -5.92 -12.13 1.90
CA VAL A 37 -4.61 -11.66 1.42
C VAL A 37 -4.50 -10.18 1.72
N ILE A 38 -3.51 -9.81 2.53
CA ILE A 38 -3.24 -8.41 2.88
C ILE A 38 -1.87 -8.06 2.29
N GLU A 39 -1.87 -7.37 1.16
CA GLU A 39 -0.63 -6.98 0.49
C GLU A 39 0.04 -5.85 1.27
N ASP A 40 1.24 -6.09 1.79
CA ASP A 40 2.12 -5.02 2.24
C ASP A 40 2.76 -4.38 1.00
N ALA A 41 2.11 -3.32 0.53
CA ALA A 41 2.49 -2.56 -0.65
C ALA A 41 3.22 -1.25 -0.29
N ALA A 42 3.81 -1.18 0.92
CA ALA A 42 4.51 0.02 1.39
C ALA A 42 5.60 0.51 0.44
N HIS A 43 6.18 -0.36 -0.37
CA HIS A 43 7.19 -0.05 -1.38
C HIS A 43 6.66 -0.05 -2.83
N ALA A 44 5.37 -0.34 -3.04
CA ALA A 44 4.85 -0.69 -4.36
C ALA A 44 3.88 0.34 -4.96
N PHE A 45 3.83 1.58 -4.45
CA PHE A 45 2.99 2.60 -5.05
C PHE A 45 3.42 2.85 -6.51
N GLY A 46 2.48 2.67 -7.45
CA GLY A 46 2.73 2.79 -8.88
C GLY A 46 3.33 1.55 -9.56
N SER A 47 3.67 0.50 -8.81
CA SER A 47 4.07 -0.79 -9.37
C SER A 47 2.87 -1.54 -9.93
N LYS A 48 3.13 -2.47 -10.86
CA LYS A 48 2.12 -3.26 -11.55
C LYS A 48 2.41 -4.75 -11.40
N TYR A 49 1.36 -5.53 -11.39
CA TYR A 49 1.41 -6.97 -11.59
C TYR A 49 0.50 -7.35 -12.77
N LYS A 50 1.05 -8.03 -13.77
CA LYS A 50 0.31 -8.37 -15.02
C LYS A 50 -0.42 -7.16 -15.61
N LYS A 51 0.30 -6.04 -15.78
CA LYS A 51 -0.18 -4.76 -16.33
C LYS A 51 -1.21 -4.00 -15.48
N LYS A 52 -1.66 -4.53 -14.33
CA LYS A 52 -2.59 -3.87 -13.39
C LYS A 52 -1.81 -3.25 -12.23
N LEU A 53 -2.19 -2.03 -11.83
CA LEU A 53 -1.58 -1.40 -10.66
C LEU A 53 -1.82 -2.24 -9.39
N ILE A 54 -0.80 -2.37 -8.55
CA ILE A 54 -0.95 -2.92 -7.20
C ILE A 54 -2.02 -2.09 -6.47
N GLY A 55 -2.91 -2.75 -5.72
CA GLY A 55 -4.06 -2.14 -5.07
C GLY A 55 -5.29 -1.95 -5.96
N SER A 56 -5.19 -2.10 -7.30
CA SER A 56 -6.36 -2.03 -8.20
C SER A 56 -7.13 -3.35 -8.33
N PHE A 57 -6.61 -4.41 -7.77
CA PHE A 57 -7.17 -5.76 -7.76
C PHE A 57 -6.84 -6.43 -6.42
N GLY A 58 -7.30 -7.67 -6.26
CA GLY A 58 -6.99 -8.42 -5.05
C GLY A 58 -7.95 -8.14 -3.88
N ASP A 59 -7.50 -8.38 -2.66
CA ASP A 59 -8.30 -8.32 -1.44
C ASP A 59 -8.08 -7.00 -0.68
N ILE A 60 -6.91 -6.86 -0.05
CA ILE A 60 -6.51 -5.67 0.70
C ILE A 60 -5.08 -5.31 0.28
N ALA A 61 -4.80 -4.02 0.07
CA ALA A 61 -3.45 -3.52 -0.11
C ALA A 61 -3.22 -2.31 0.80
N CYS A 62 -2.05 -2.28 1.46
CA CYS A 62 -1.64 -1.23 2.37
C CYS A 62 -0.41 -0.51 1.82
N PHE A 63 -0.52 0.80 1.62
CA PHE A 63 0.56 1.66 1.13
C PHE A 63 1.08 2.58 2.23
N SER A 64 2.37 2.92 2.16
CA SER A 64 3.01 3.92 3.02
C SER A 64 3.29 5.20 2.25
N PHE A 65 3.11 6.34 2.92
CA PHE A 65 3.47 7.68 2.44
C PHE A 65 4.47 8.36 3.38
N ASP A 66 5.26 7.54 4.06
CA ASP A 66 6.41 7.97 4.87
C ASP A 66 7.42 8.78 4.04
N GLY A 67 8.27 9.57 4.70
CA GLY A 67 9.22 10.50 4.08
C GLY A 67 10.19 9.88 3.09
N ILE A 68 10.57 8.61 3.31
CA ILE A 68 11.53 7.89 2.46
C ILE A 68 10.88 7.11 1.30
N LYS A 69 9.54 7.08 1.22
CA LYS A 69 8.85 6.28 0.19
C LYS A 69 8.91 6.94 -1.19
N ASN A 70 8.60 6.16 -2.22
CA ASN A 70 8.59 6.64 -3.61
C ASN A 70 7.52 7.71 -3.89
N ILE A 71 6.53 7.84 -3.02
CA ILE A 71 5.63 8.97 -2.87
C ILE A 71 5.47 9.24 -1.37
N THR A 72 5.46 10.50 -0.98
CA THR A 72 5.38 10.86 0.44
C THR A 72 4.31 11.90 0.73
N SER A 73 3.76 11.85 1.94
CA SER A 73 2.98 12.94 2.54
C SER A 73 3.63 13.45 3.85
N GLY A 74 4.96 13.22 4.00
CA GLY A 74 5.68 13.36 5.26
C GLY A 74 5.48 12.14 6.12
N GLU A 75 4.27 11.95 6.60
CA GLU A 75 3.80 10.77 7.31
C GLU A 75 2.42 10.35 6.77
N GLY A 76 2.13 9.07 6.74
CA GLY A 76 0.83 8.58 6.34
C GLY A 76 0.85 7.27 5.57
N GLY A 77 -0.33 6.91 5.08
CA GLY A 77 -0.55 5.71 4.28
C GLY A 77 -2.00 5.59 3.84
N CYS A 78 -2.28 4.57 3.07
CA CYS A 78 -3.66 4.24 2.74
C CYS A 78 -3.89 2.74 2.67
N LEU A 79 -5.12 2.35 2.98
CA LEU A 79 -5.65 1.01 2.81
C LEU A 79 -6.64 1.02 1.65
N VAL A 80 -6.49 0.08 0.74
CA VAL A 80 -7.35 -0.11 -0.42
C VAL A 80 -7.98 -1.49 -0.37
N SER A 81 -9.29 -1.56 -0.55
CA SER A 81 -10.03 -2.82 -0.68
C SER A 81 -11.32 -2.58 -1.46
N ARG A 82 -11.84 -3.64 -2.09
CA ARG A 82 -13.20 -3.65 -2.69
C ARG A 82 -14.28 -4.03 -1.69
N ASP A 83 -13.90 -4.56 -0.53
CA ASP A 83 -14.81 -4.93 0.54
C ASP A 83 -15.24 -3.67 1.30
N LYS A 84 -16.48 -3.24 1.05
CA LYS A 84 -17.06 -2.04 1.68
C LYS A 84 -17.13 -2.14 3.21
N LYS A 85 -17.26 -3.35 3.77
CA LYS A 85 -17.27 -3.55 5.23
C LYS A 85 -15.91 -3.26 5.83
N ILE A 86 -14.83 -3.71 5.19
CA ILE A 86 -13.46 -3.42 5.61
C ILE A 86 -13.20 -1.92 5.55
N ILE A 87 -13.56 -1.26 4.43
CA ILE A 87 -13.35 0.20 4.29
C ILE A 87 -14.12 0.98 5.34
N LYS A 88 -15.39 0.61 5.61
CA LYS A 88 -16.17 1.26 6.65
C LYS A 88 -15.51 1.09 8.03
N ASN A 89 -15.18 -0.13 8.40
CA ASN A 89 -14.53 -0.42 9.67
C ASN A 89 -13.18 0.28 9.82
N ALA A 90 -12.36 0.30 8.77
CA ALA A 90 -11.07 1.01 8.78
C ALA A 90 -11.23 2.53 8.98
N LYS A 91 -12.28 3.14 8.40
CA LYS A 91 -12.60 4.56 8.62
C LYS A 91 -12.92 4.86 10.08
N ASP A 92 -13.67 4.01 10.74
CA ASP A 92 -14.04 4.19 12.14
C ASP A 92 -12.83 3.93 13.07
N ILE A 93 -12.13 2.81 12.86
CA ILE A 93 -10.96 2.42 13.68
C ILE A 93 -9.84 3.45 13.61
N ARG A 94 -9.52 4.00 12.43
CA ARG A 94 -8.45 4.98 12.27
C ARG A 94 -8.67 6.29 13.04
N LEU A 95 -9.90 6.52 13.46
CA LEU A 95 -10.31 7.69 14.23
C LEU A 95 -10.89 7.28 15.59
N LEU A 96 -10.08 6.63 16.40
CA LEU A 96 -10.39 6.25 17.79
C LEU A 96 -11.59 5.32 17.96
N GLY A 97 -12.05 4.66 16.89
CA GLY A 97 -13.24 3.80 16.90
C GLY A 97 -14.58 4.56 16.96
N VAL A 98 -14.54 5.86 16.71
CA VAL A 98 -15.76 6.69 16.67
C VAL A 98 -16.53 6.41 15.38
N LYS A 99 -17.77 6.00 15.55
CA LYS A 99 -18.65 5.60 14.45
C LYS A 99 -19.12 6.80 13.63
N ASN A 100 -18.93 6.73 12.30
CA ASN A 100 -19.43 7.71 11.33
C ASN A 100 -19.00 9.17 11.62
N ASP A 101 -17.90 9.42 12.36
CA ASP A 101 -17.47 10.77 12.71
C ASP A 101 -17.21 11.64 11.47
N THR A 102 -16.58 11.04 10.44
CA THR A 102 -16.28 11.76 9.19
C THR A 102 -17.56 12.24 8.49
N GLU A 103 -18.60 11.40 8.41
CA GLU A 103 -19.87 11.76 7.76
C GLU A 103 -20.61 12.83 8.55
N LYS A 104 -20.65 12.72 9.88
CA LYS A 104 -21.27 13.70 10.78
C LYS A 104 -20.60 15.06 10.72
N ARG A 105 -19.28 15.11 10.58
CA ARG A 105 -18.53 16.37 10.45
C ARG A 105 -18.89 17.16 9.19
N TYR A 106 -18.99 16.47 8.05
CA TYR A 106 -19.29 17.12 6.77
C TYR A 106 -20.77 17.46 6.59
N SER A 107 -21.67 16.78 7.31
CA SER A 107 -23.13 17.08 7.28
C SER A 107 -23.56 18.19 8.25
N GLY A 108 -22.65 18.82 8.98
CA GLY A 108 -22.97 19.86 9.95
C GLY A 108 -23.59 19.35 11.27
N HIS A 109 -23.78 18.06 11.43
CA HIS A 109 -24.37 17.44 12.62
C HIS A 109 -23.30 16.95 13.64
N ARG A 110 -22.29 17.74 13.89
CA ARG A 110 -21.27 17.41 14.88
C ARG A 110 -21.86 17.42 16.29
N SER A 111 -21.89 16.26 16.93
CA SER A 111 -22.21 16.11 18.35
C SER A 111 -20.94 15.97 19.17
N TRP A 112 -20.93 16.48 20.39
CA TRP A 112 -19.90 16.21 21.41
C TRP A 112 -20.06 14.81 22.02
N ILE A 113 -21.22 14.20 21.84
CA ILE A 113 -21.49 12.82 22.26
C ILE A 113 -21.08 11.92 21.10
N THR A 114 -20.10 11.06 21.34
CA THR A 114 -19.56 10.12 20.35
C THR A 114 -19.74 8.69 20.83
N ASP A 115 -20.25 7.83 19.93
CA ASP A 115 -20.35 6.39 20.19
C ASP A 115 -19.04 5.71 19.80
N VAL A 116 -18.40 5.04 20.74
CA VAL A 116 -17.21 4.21 20.54
C VAL A 116 -17.59 2.75 20.74
N GLU A 117 -17.72 2.00 19.65
CA GLU A 117 -18.15 0.58 19.69
C GLU A 117 -16.95 -0.39 19.81
N GLN A 118 -15.77 0.07 19.43
CA GLN A 118 -14.56 -0.76 19.43
C GLN A 118 -13.33 0.08 19.68
N GLN A 119 -12.26 -0.57 20.13
CA GLN A 119 -10.96 0.08 20.23
C GLN A 119 -10.50 0.56 18.85
N GLY A 120 -10.08 1.81 18.77
CA GLY A 120 -9.50 2.41 17.58
C GLY A 120 -8.16 3.08 17.89
N TRP A 121 -7.57 3.68 16.85
CA TRP A 121 -6.29 4.36 16.91
C TRP A 121 -6.38 5.74 16.29
N ARG A 122 -5.45 6.61 16.63
CA ARG A 122 -5.33 7.93 16.02
C ARG A 122 -4.44 7.87 14.78
N TYR A 123 -4.95 7.24 13.71
CA TYR A 123 -4.24 7.03 12.44
C TYR A 123 -4.81 7.85 11.28
N HIS A 124 -5.61 8.88 11.57
CA HIS A 124 -6.11 9.77 10.53
C HIS A 124 -5.00 10.71 10.05
N MET A 125 -4.95 10.91 8.74
CA MET A 125 -4.02 11.86 8.11
C MET A 125 -4.45 13.28 8.41
N SER A 126 -3.52 14.17 8.75
CA SER A 126 -3.79 15.61 8.89
C SER A 126 -3.96 16.27 7.51
N ASP A 127 -4.66 17.39 7.45
CA ASP A 127 -4.84 18.16 6.21
C ASP A 127 -3.50 18.69 5.67
N ILE A 128 -2.53 18.98 6.54
CA ILE A 128 -1.18 19.39 6.16
C ILE A 128 -0.50 18.24 5.38
N ASN A 129 -0.50 17.02 5.95
CA ASN A 129 0.08 15.86 5.30
C ASN A 129 -0.67 15.50 4.00
N ALA A 130 -2.00 15.64 3.99
CA ALA A 130 -2.80 15.43 2.79
C ALA A 130 -2.43 16.42 1.68
N ALA A 131 -2.22 17.69 1.99
CA ALA A 131 -1.80 18.72 1.03
C ALA A 131 -0.41 18.40 0.43
N ILE A 132 0.55 17.95 1.26
CA ILE A 132 1.85 17.48 0.80
C ILE A 132 1.67 16.28 -0.13
N GLY A 133 0.87 15.30 0.26
CA GLY A 133 0.59 14.11 -0.54
C GLY A 133 0.00 14.44 -1.90
N ILE A 134 -0.96 15.38 -1.98
CA ILE A 134 -1.56 15.85 -3.23
C ILE A 134 -0.50 16.49 -4.14
N ALA A 135 0.38 17.33 -3.59
CA ALA A 135 1.46 17.97 -4.35
C ALA A 135 2.44 16.93 -4.89
N GLN A 136 2.81 15.94 -4.09
CA GLN A 136 3.69 14.85 -4.50
C GLN A 136 3.03 13.93 -5.53
N PHE A 137 1.74 13.65 -5.39
CA PHE A 137 1.00 12.84 -6.36
C PHE A 137 0.99 13.47 -7.75
N LYS A 138 0.79 14.78 -7.86
CA LYS A 138 0.87 15.53 -9.13
C LYS A 138 2.25 15.37 -9.80
N ARG A 139 3.32 15.24 -9.03
CA ARG A 139 4.70 15.10 -9.50
C ARG A 139 5.13 13.65 -9.69
N PHE A 140 4.37 12.68 -9.17
CA PHE A 140 4.76 11.27 -9.07
C PHE A 140 5.22 10.67 -10.40
N LYS A 141 4.50 10.93 -11.50
CA LYS A 141 4.85 10.41 -12.83
C LYS A 141 6.27 10.81 -13.26
N ASN A 142 6.64 12.06 -13.05
CA ASN A 142 7.95 12.58 -13.40
C ASN A 142 9.05 12.05 -12.47
N LEU A 143 8.78 12.00 -11.17
CA LEU A 143 9.72 11.46 -10.18
C LEU A 143 9.98 9.97 -10.43
N SER A 144 8.93 9.19 -10.68
CA SER A 144 9.04 7.77 -11.02
C SER A 144 9.84 7.53 -12.31
N LYS A 145 9.67 8.38 -13.34
CA LYS A 145 10.48 8.32 -14.58
C LYS A 145 11.95 8.54 -14.28
N LYS A 146 12.30 9.55 -13.47
CA LYS A 146 13.69 9.85 -13.10
C LYS A 146 14.34 8.69 -12.32
N ARG A 147 13.61 8.10 -11.34
CA ARG A 147 14.10 6.94 -10.58
C ARG A 147 14.37 5.73 -11.48
N ARG A 148 13.44 5.42 -12.40
CA ARG A 148 13.65 4.33 -13.37
C ARG A 148 14.86 4.55 -14.26
N LEU A 149 15.09 5.78 -14.72
CA LEU A 149 16.27 6.11 -15.52
C LEU A 149 17.55 5.91 -14.69
N LEU A 150 17.57 6.38 -13.45
CA LEU A 150 18.71 6.21 -12.56
C LEU A 150 19.02 4.74 -12.31
N CYS A 151 18.01 3.93 -12.01
CA CYS A 151 18.18 2.48 -11.82
C CYS A 151 18.79 1.83 -13.07
N LYS A 152 18.30 2.16 -14.27
CA LYS A 152 18.86 1.64 -15.52
C LYS A 152 20.32 2.01 -15.70
N VAL A 153 20.71 3.23 -15.33
CA VAL A 153 22.13 3.65 -15.39
C VAL A 153 22.98 2.82 -14.44
N TYR A 154 22.50 2.53 -13.24
CA TYR A 154 23.21 1.63 -12.32
C TYR A 154 23.31 0.20 -12.88
N ASP A 155 22.20 -0.35 -13.40
CA ASP A 155 22.20 -1.70 -13.99
C ASP A 155 23.22 -1.81 -15.14
N GLU A 156 23.24 -0.85 -16.05
CA GLU A 156 24.19 -0.81 -17.16
C GLU A 156 25.65 -0.75 -16.68
N ARG A 157 25.93 0.07 -15.66
CA ARG A 157 27.29 0.23 -15.12
C ARG A 157 27.78 -0.99 -14.37
N PHE A 158 26.89 -1.69 -13.67
CA PHE A 158 27.24 -2.85 -12.85
C PHE A 158 27.04 -4.19 -13.55
N LYS A 159 26.51 -4.20 -14.77
CA LYS A 159 26.18 -5.40 -15.54
C LYS A 159 27.29 -6.46 -15.58
N TYR A 160 28.54 -6.01 -15.65
CA TYR A 160 29.73 -6.89 -15.75
C TYR A 160 30.51 -6.99 -14.42
N SER A 161 29.96 -6.47 -13.35
CA SER A 161 30.61 -6.55 -12.03
C SER A 161 30.68 -8.02 -11.57
N LYS A 162 31.84 -8.44 -11.08
CA LYS A 162 32.02 -9.75 -10.42
C LYS A 162 31.67 -9.72 -8.94
N ILE A 163 31.45 -8.51 -8.38
CA ILE A 163 31.25 -8.29 -6.95
C ILE A 163 29.77 -8.01 -6.65
N ILE A 164 29.04 -7.38 -7.61
CA ILE A 164 27.66 -6.97 -7.44
C ILE A 164 26.77 -7.95 -8.17
N SER A 165 25.81 -8.53 -7.44
CA SER A 165 24.71 -9.31 -7.96
C SER A 165 23.41 -8.53 -7.79
N TYR A 166 22.58 -8.45 -8.81
CA TYR A 166 21.30 -7.76 -8.77
C TYR A 166 20.20 -8.60 -9.41
N PHE A 167 18.96 -8.27 -9.08
CA PHE A 167 17.79 -8.93 -9.65
C PHE A 167 17.52 -8.36 -11.05
N ASP A 168 17.09 -9.21 -11.97
CA ASP A 168 16.56 -8.77 -13.26
C ASP A 168 15.18 -8.16 -13.02
N ILE A 169 15.08 -6.85 -13.14
CA ILE A 169 13.89 -6.07 -12.82
C ILE A 169 13.32 -5.43 -14.09
N ASP A 170 12.07 -5.76 -14.42
CA ASP A 170 11.33 -5.04 -15.44
C ASP A 170 10.79 -3.70 -14.89
N TYR A 171 11.49 -2.61 -15.22
CA TYR A 171 11.09 -1.25 -14.82
C TYR A 171 9.82 -0.72 -15.51
N ASN A 172 9.22 -1.45 -16.46
CA ASN A 172 7.92 -1.09 -17.01
C ASN A 172 6.78 -1.43 -16.06
N ILE A 173 7.00 -2.42 -15.20
CA ILE A 173 6.03 -2.87 -14.20
C ILE A 173 6.44 -2.52 -12.77
N THR A 174 7.72 -2.50 -12.47
CA THR A 174 8.23 -2.14 -11.14
C THR A 174 8.44 -0.63 -11.05
N CYS A 175 7.91 -0.02 -10.00
CA CYS A 175 8.20 1.36 -9.66
C CYS A 175 9.29 1.36 -8.59
N PRO A 176 10.54 1.72 -8.89
CA PRO A 176 11.62 1.68 -7.93
C PRO A 176 11.29 2.49 -6.68
N HIS A 177 11.54 1.89 -5.52
CA HIS A 177 11.23 2.51 -4.23
C HIS A 177 12.36 3.48 -3.81
N ILE A 178 13.59 3.04 -3.92
CA ILE A 178 14.80 3.79 -3.54
C ILE A 178 15.79 3.67 -4.68
#